data_6925e422059a0b7b6a44e2fa0c9c50a2
#
_entry.id   6925e422059a0b7b6a44e2fa0c9c50a2
#
_cell.length_a   1.000
_cell.length_b   1.000
_cell.length_c   1.000
_cell.angle_alpha   90.00
_cell.angle_beta   90.00
_cell.angle_gamma   90.00
#
_symmetry.space_group_name_H-M   'P 1'
#
loop_
_entity.id
_entity.type
_entity.pdbx_description
1 polymer ?
#
loop_
_entity_poly.entity_id
_entity_poly.type
_entity_poly.pdbx_seq_one_letter_code
_entity_poly.pdbx_strand_id
1 'polypeptide(L)'
;MKKQLKIVVLAKQVPDTRNVGKDAMTPEGTVNRAALPAIFNPEDLNALEAALFLKDETEGSTVHILTMGPPRAADIIRDAIFRGADGGYLLTDPVSYTHLRA
;
A
#
# COMPACT_ATOMS: atom_id res chain seq x y z
N MET A 1 19.69 25.63 -1.90
CA MET A 1 18.22 25.44 -2.05
C MET A 1 17.92 23.97 -2.28
N LYS A 2 17.07 23.40 -1.45
CA LYS A 2 16.68 22.00 -1.60
C LYS A 2 15.65 21.86 -2.72
N LYS A 3 15.84 20.87 -3.59
CA LYS A 3 14.85 20.58 -4.63
C LYS A 3 13.64 19.90 -4.03
N GLN A 4 12.46 20.25 -4.55
CA GLN A 4 11.24 19.51 -4.23
C GLN A 4 11.36 18.08 -4.76
N LEU A 5 10.93 17.12 -3.97
CA LEU A 5 10.96 15.71 -4.32
C LEU A 5 9.57 15.23 -4.70
N LYS A 6 9.51 14.40 -5.71
CA LYS A 6 8.31 13.64 -6.06
C LYS A 6 8.63 12.18 -5.81
N ILE A 7 8.13 11.64 -4.72
CA ILE A 7 8.50 10.31 -4.26
C ILE A 7 7.36 9.35 -4.56
N VAL A 8 7.69 8.22 -5.15
CA VAL A 8 6.74 7.14 -5.38
C VAL A 8 7.19 5.94 -4.56
N VAL A 9 6.29 5.43 -3.73
CA VAL A 9 6.53 4.23 -2.92
C VAL A 9 5.77 3.08 -3.55
N LEU A 10 6.50 2.05 -3.94
CA LEU A 10 5.90 0.81 -4.43
C LEU A 10 5.50 -0.01 -3.23
N ALA A 11 4.21 -0.34 -3.14
CA ALA A 11 3.68 -1.03 -1.98
C ALA A 11 2.65 -2.06 -2.42
N LYS A 12 2.44 -3.07 -1.60
CA LYS A 12 1.45 -4.09 -1.88
C LYS A 12 0.63 -4.41 -0.65
N GLN A 13 -0.60 -4.85 -0.90
CA GLN A 13 -1.46 -5.42 0.12
C GLN A 13 -1.18 -6.91 0.19
N VAL A 14 -1.01 -7.42 1.39
CA VAL A 14 -0.69 -8.83 1.61
C VAL A 14 -1.65 -9.41 2.66
N PRO A 15 -1.89 -10.73 2.63
CA PRO A 15 -2.64 -11.37 3.70
C PRO A 15 -1.92 -11.26 5.04
N ASP A 16 -2.67 -11.05 6.11
CA ASP A 16 -2.09 -11.06 7.46
C ASP A 16 -1.96 -12.50 7.92
N THR A 17 -0.79 -13.09 7.70
CA THR A 17 -0.52 -14.49 8.04
C THR A 17 -0.26 -14.69 9.52
N ARG A 18 -0.16 -13.63 10.32
CA ARG A 18 0.05 -13.75 11.77
C ARG A 18 -1.21 -14.23 12.49
N ASN A 19 -2.38 -14.09 11.87
CA ASN A 19 -3.67 -14.43 12.44
C ASN A 19 -4.37 -15.51 11.62
N VAL A 20 -3.63 -16.55 11.22
CA VAL A 20 -4.19 -17.65 10.42
C VAL A 20 -5.09 -18.51 11.29
N GLY A 21 -6.41 -18.48 11.03
CA GLY A 21 -7.38 -19.37 11.66
C GLY A 21 -7.68 -20.59 10.80
N LYS A 22 -8.54 -21.47 11.29
CA LYS A 22 -8.92 -22.67 10.55
C LYS A 22 -9.52 -22.36 9.19
N ASP A 23 -10.30 -21.29 9.11
CA ASP A 23 -10.98 -20.91 7.87
C ASP A 23 -10.03 -20.32 6.83
N ALA A 24 -8.80 -19.97 7.23
CA ALA A 24 -7.81 -19.43 6.32
C ALA A 24 -7.09 -20.50 5.52
N MET A 25 -7.26 -21.78 5.88
CA MET A 25 -6.62 -22.89 5.21
C MET A 25 -7.62 -23.62 4.34
N THR A 26 -7.22 -23.99 3.13
CA THR A 26 -8.03 -24.85 2.28
C THR A 26 -7.89 -26.30 2.73
N PRO A 27 -8.80 -27.21 2.29
CA PRO A 27 -8.64 -28.63 2.58
C PRO A 27 -7.30 -29.22 2.11
N GLU A 28 -6.69 -28.63 1.10
CA GLU A 28 -5.40 -29.08 0.56
C GLU A 28 -4.21 -28.52 1.37
N GLY A 29 -4.48 -27.76 2.44
CA GLY A 29 -3.41 -27.21 3.27
C GLY A 29 -2.82 -25.88 2.77
N THR A 30 -3.41 -25.29 1.73
CA THR A 30 -2.98 -23.99 1.23
C THR A 30 -3.73 -22.86 1.92
N VAL A 31 -3.16 -21.67 1.89
CA VAL A 31 -3.78 -20.48 2.52
C VAL A 31 -4.90 -19.96 1.63
N ASN A 32 -6.09 -19.82 2.21
CA ASN A 32 -7.19 -19.13 1.55
C ASN A 32 -7.05 -17.63 1.77
N ARG A 33 -6.49 -16.95 0.81
CA ARG A 33 -6.21 -15.49 0.92
C ARG A 33 -7.48 -14.66 1.11
N ALA A 34 -8.62 -15.13 0.58
CA ALA A 34 -9.87 -14.40 0.71
C ALA A 34 -10.40 -14.43 2.17
N ALA A 35 -9.98 -15.41 2.96
CA ALA A 35 -10.41 -15.54 4.35
C ALA A 35 -9.49 -14.81 5.34
N LEU A 36 -8.37 -14.26 4.87
CA LEU A 36 -7.43 -13.53 5.72
C LEU A 36 -7.65 -12.02 5.61
N PRO A 37 -7.52 -11.29 6.73
CA PRO A 37 -7.44 -9.85 6.64
C PRO A 37 -6.29 -9.43 5.74
N ALA A 38 -6.51 -8.40 4.94
CA ALA A 38 -5.48 -7.88 4.08
C ALA A 38 -4.86 -6.64 4.73
N ILE A 39 -3.55 -6.60 4.76
CA ILE A 39 -2.82 -5.52 5.42
C ILE A 39 -1.80 -4.91 4.47
N PHE A 40 -1.37 -3.71 4.81
CA PHE A 40 -0.22 -3.09 4.17
C PHE A 40 1.02 -3.94 4.46
N ASN A 41 1.80 -4.28 3.43
CA ASN A 41 3.01 -5.07 3.64
C ASN A 41 3.93 -4.33 4.62
N PRO A 42 4.31 -4.94 5.75
CA PRO A 42 5.12 -4.25 6.77
C PRO A 42 6.44 -3.69 6.25
N GLU A 43 7.09 -4.38 5.32
CA GLU A 43 8.35 -3.89 4.74
C GLU A 43 8.10 -2.61 3.92
N ASP A 44 6.98 -2.56 3.22
CA ASP A 44 6.62 -1.39 2.42
C ASP A 44 6.21 -0.21 3.31
N LEU A 45 5.70 -0.48 4.52
CA LEU A 45 5.44 0.58 5.49
C LEU A 45 6.74 1.29 5.90
N ASN A 46 7.83 0.57 6.03
CA ASN A 46 9.12 1.17 6.32
C ASN A 46 9.55 2.13 5.21
N ALA A 47 9.31 1.72 3.96
CA ALA A 47 9.61 2.59 2.81
C ALA A 47 8.72 3.84 2.83
N LEU A 48 7.44 3.67 3.15
CA LEU A 48 6.52 4.81 3.24
C LEU A 48 6.97 5.79 4.34
N GLU A 49 7.38 5.28 5.49
CA GLU A 49 7.83 6.15 6.58
C GLU A 49 9.09 6.91 6.20
N ALA A 50 10.02 6.26 5.51
CA ALA A 50 11.22 6.93 5.01
C ALA A 50 10.85 8.03 4.02
N ALA A 51 9.88 7.77 3.13
CA ALA A 51 9.42 8.75 2.15
C ALA A 51 8.75 9.94 2.84
N LEU A 52 7.93 9.69 3.85
CA LEU A 52 7.26 10.76 4.59
C LEU A 52 8.26 11.62 5.37
N PHE A 53 9.30 11.00 5.90
CA PHE A 53 10.39 11.74 6.55
C PHE A 53 11.04 12.69 5.55
N LEU A 54 11.38 12.19 4.36
CA LEU A 54 11.98 13.04 3.32
C LEU A 54 11.04 14.16 2.88
N LYS A 55 9.75 13.87 2.80
CA LYS A 55 8.75 14.89 2.48
C LYS A 55 8.76 16.01 3.50
N ASP A 56 8.81 15.66 4.78
CA ASP A 56 8.81 16.65 5.86
C ASP A 56 10.08 17.49 5.87
N GLU A 57 11.20 16.92 5.45
CA GLU A 57 12.49 17.61 5.40
C GLU A 57 12.62 18.53 4.20
N THR A 58 11.78 18.38 3.19
CA THR A 58 11.92 19.13 1.93
C THR A 58 10.56 19.71 1.56
N GLU A 59 10.37 20.99 1.85
CA GLU A 59 9.13 21.69 1.59
C GLU A 59 8.67 21.55 0.13
N GLY A 60 7.39 21.33 -0.06
CA GLY A 60 6.81 21.18 -1.39
C GLY A 60 6.93 19.78 -1.98
N SER A 61 7.54 18.85 -1.26
CA SER A 61 7.66 17.47 -1.74
C SER A 61 6.36 16.71 -1.61
N THR A 62 6.18 15.71 -2.45
CA THR A 62 4.99 14.86 -2.45
C THR A 62 5.36 13.38 -2.38
N VAL A 63 4.47 12.59 -1.79
CA VAL A 63 4.60 11.13 -1.70
C VAL A 63 3.34 10.49 -2.25
N HIS A 64 3.51 9.57 -3.19
CA HIS A 64 2.41 8.80 -3.78
C HIS A 64 2.72 7.31 -3.65
N ILE A 65 1.66 6.52 -3.53
CA ILE A 65 1.76 5.06 -3.52
C ILE A 65 1.41 4.53 -4.90
N LEU A 66 2.18 3.54 -5.36
CA LEU A 66 1.82 2.75 -6.53
C LEU A 66 1.66 1.31 -6.10
N THR A 67 0.48 0.75 -6.31
CA THR A 67 0.19 -0.62 -5.94
C THR A 67 -0.53 -1.35 -7.08
N MET A 68 -0.35 -2.67 -7.13
CA MET A 68 -1.03 -3.54 -8.09
C MET A 68 -1.81 -4.58 -7.32
N GLY A 69 -3.04 -4.86 -7.76
CA GLY A 69 -3.84 -5.88 -7.12
C GLY A 69 -5.33 -5.72 -7.42
N PRO A 70 -6.18 -6.50 -6.74
CA PRO A 70 -7.62 -6.37 -6.87
C PRO A 70 -8.10 -5.02 -6.31
N PRO A 71 -9.36 -4.63 -6.58
CA PRO A 71 -9.87 -3.34 -6.11
C PRO A 71 -9.69 -3.08 -4.62
N ARG A 72 -9.73 -4.10 -3.77
CA ARG A 72 -9.53 -3.95 -2.33
C ARG A 72 -8.14 -3.43 -1.97
N ALA A 73 -7.17 -3.57 -2.88
CA ALA A 73 -5.83 -3.05 -2.63
C ALA A 73 -5.81 -1.52 -2.50
N ALA A 74 -6.87 -0.83 -2.93
CA ALA A 74 -7.00 0.60 -2.70
C ALA A 74 -6.98 0.97 -1.21
N ASP A 75 -7.26 0.03 -0.34
CA ASP A 75 -7.24 0.28 1.12
C ASP A 75 -5.85 0.68 1.61
N ILE A 76 -4.78 0.15 1.01
CA ILE A 76 -3.44 0.57 1.43
C ILE A 76 -3.13 1.99 1.00
N ILE A 77 -3.71 2.45 -0.11
CA ILE A 77 -3.55 3.84 -0.52
C ILE A 77 -4.26 4.76 0.47
N ARG A 78 -5.47 4.39 0.90
CA ARG A 78 -6.20 5.15 1.92
C ARG A 78 -5.43 5.20 3.24
N ASP A 79 -4.86 4.07 3.65
CA ASP A 79 -4.02 4.01 4.85
C ASP A 79 -2.80 4.93 4.71
N ALA A 80 -2.14 4.89 3.54
CA ALA A 80 -0.99 5.75 3.30
C ALA A 80 -1.37 7.24 3.33
N ILE A 81 -2.51 7.60 2.75
CA ILE A 81 -3.02 8.98 2.78
C ILE A 81 -3.28 9.41 4.23
N PHE A 82 -3.87 8.53 5.03
CA PHE A 82 -4.11 8.80 6.44
C PHE A 82 -2.81 9.07 7.19
N ARG A 83 -1.71 8.41 6.79
CA ARG A 83 -0.40 8.60 7.40
C ARG A 83 0.35 9.83 6.89
N GLY A 84 -0.10 10.43 5.79
CA GLY A 84 0.50 11.66 5.27
C GLY A 84 0.85 11.65 3.79
N ALA A 85 0.61 10.56 3.07
CA ALA A 85 0.82 10.53 1.62
C ALA A 85 -0.18 11.44 0.91
N ASP A 86 0.20 11.92 -0.26
CA ASP A 86 -0.64 12.85 -1.03
C ASP A 86 -1.64 12.13 -1.92
N GLY A 87 -1.42 10.85 -2.20
CA GLY A 87 -2.33 10.07 -3.01
C GLY A 87 -1.69 8.78 -3.47
N GLY A 88 -2.29 8.14 -4.47
CA GLY A 88 -1.75 6.92 -5.02
C GLY A 88 -2.47 6.44 -6.25
N TYR A 89 -1.92 5.39 -6.83
CA TYR A 89 -2.43 4.75 -8.04
C TYR A 89 -2.56 3.26 -7.80
N LEU A 90 -3.71 2.71 -8.18
CA LEU A 90 -3.97 1.29 -8.14
C LEU A 90 -4.06 0.75 -9.56
N LEU A 91 -3.21 -0.23 -9.89
CA LEU A 91 -3.28 -0.96 -11.14
C LEU A 91 -4.01 -2.27 -10.90
N THR A 92 -5.08 -2.50 -11.67
CA THR A 92 -5.88 -3.72 -11.55
C THR A 92 -5.83 -4.52 -12.85
N ASP A 93 -6.22 -5.79 -12.79
CA ASP A 93 -6.32 -6.68 -13.95
C ASP A 93 -7.82 -6.85 -14.32
N PRO A 94 -8.22 -6.69 -15.60
CA PRO A 94 -7.40 -6.27 -16.73
C PRO A 94 -6.84 -4.87 -16.56
N VAL A 95 -5.79 -4.54 -17.28
CA VAL A 95 -5.01 -3.33 -17.05
C VAL A 95 -5.88 -2.09 -17.05
N SER A 96 -6.12 -1.55 -15.89
CA SER A 96 -6.74 -0.25 -15.69
C SER A 96 -6.12 0.35 -14.44
N TYR A 97 -6.30 1.63 -14.25
CA TYR A 97 -5.80 2.23 -13.02
C TYR A 97 -6.84 3.14 -12.40
N THR A 98 -6.76 3.26 -11.08
CA THR A 98 -7.56 4.18 -10.29
C THR A 98 -6.62 5.11 -9.55
N HIS A 99 -6.88 6.41 -9.65
CA HIS A 99 -6.10 7.42 -8.95
C HIS A 99 -6.87 7.89 -7.72
N LEU A 100 -6.22 7.80 -6.57
CA LEU A 100 -6.77 8.27 -5.29
C LEU A 100 -5.96 9.47 -4.80
N ARG A 101 -6.66 10.48 -4.32
CA ARG A 101 -6.05 11.72 -3.82
C ARG A 101 -6.36 11.92 -2.35
N ALA A 102 -5.45 12.59 -1.69
CA ALA A 102 -5.68 13.04 -0.33
C ALA A 102 -6.79 14.08 -0.27
#